data_23e4ee874c803a17ca0e1718801a05a1
#
_entry.id   23e4ee874c803a17ca0e1718801a05a1
#
_cell.length_a   1.000
_cell.length_b   1.000
_cell.length_c   1.000
_cell.angle_alpha   90.00
_cell.angle_beta   90.00
_cell.angle_gamma   90.00
#
_symmetry.space_group_name_H-M   'P 1'
#
loop_
_entity.id
_entity.type
_entity.pdbx_description
1 polymer ?
#
loop_
_entity_poly.entity_id
_entity_poly.type
_entity_poly.pdbx_seq_one_letter_code
_entity_poly.pdbx_strand_id
1 'polypeptide(L)'
;KEGTILLCLAEALLRIPDKKTIDRLLEDKFTSVDWKDHTGFDKGIYVNASSWAFFLTGKILDKNEIEKQHLEETYKSFLKRISEPIFRVAVKKTVMILANQFVFKPSIEEGVKYEGNAKYKNNLFSFDMLGEGARTKEDAEKYFIDYQKAIHHVGETTNKELSIQERNGVSIKLSALHPRYERNNFQALELELLPKLIDLCLLARQYDIQLCIDAEENYRLILSLMLLDKLSSNSQLKGWNGLGLAIQAYQKRAFYVIDWIDHIARRDSRVINVRLAKGAYWDNEIKMAQELGIDYYPVFTRKSLTDISWMACALKLFTMQDNIFPQFATHNAHSIAFIEEFGKDKQFEFQLVYGMAEQINGYFNQQDKNTYPKCRIYAPVGAYEDLLPYLMRRLLENGANTSFINKLNDPKLTIEE
;
A
#
# COMPACT_ATOMS: atom_id res chain seq x y z
N LYS A 1 1.62 20.60 -3.66
CA LYS A 1 0.28 21.27 -3.69
C LYS A 1 -0.52 20.89 -4.94
N GLU A 2 0.09 20.89 -6.14
CA GLU A 2 -0.63 20.63 -7.41
C GLU A 2 -1.06 19.17 -7.55
N GLY A 3 -0.21 18.21 -7.19
CA GLY A 3 -0.59 16.80 -7.13
C GLY A 3 -1.76 16.53 -6.17
N THR A 4 -1.78 17.23 -5.04
CA THR A 4 -2.87 17.14 -4.05
C THR A 4 -4.18 17.68 -4.62
N ILE A 5 -4.16 18.73 -5.44
CA ILE A 5 -5.37 19.30 -6.05
C ILE A 5 -5.94 18.35 -7.11
N LEU A 6 -5.09 17.77 -7.97
CA LEU A 6 -5.51 16.78 -8.97
C LEU A 6 -6.12 15.55 -8.31
N LEU A 7 -5.61 15.16 -7.16
CA LEU A 7 -6.09 14.04 -6.38
C LEU A 7 -7.42 14.37 -5.69
N CYS A 8 -7.57 15.57 -5.11
CA CYS A 8 -8.88 16.05 -4.61
C CYS A 8 -9.92 16.14 -5.73
N LEU A 9 -9.50 16.53 -6.94
CA LEU A 9 -10.36 16.53 -8.12
C LEU A 9 -10.82 15.13 -8.51
N ALA A 10 -9.90 14.18 -8.56
CA ALA A 10 -10.21 12.78 -8.85
C ALA A 10 -11.14 12.19 -7.79
N GLU A 11 -10.89 12.48 -6.51
CA GLU A 11 -11.76 12.07 -5.40
C GLU A 11 -13.16 12.65 -5.52
N ALA A 12 -13.27 13.95 -5.78
CA ALA A 12 -14.55 14.61 -5.97
C ALA A 12 -15.35 13.99 -7.12
N LEU A 13 -14.70 13.77 -8.26
CA LEU A 13 -15.34 13.20 -9.44
C LEU A 13 -15.80 11.74 -9.28
N LEU A 14 -15.11 10.97 -8.42
CA LEU A 14 -15.45 9.56 -8.18
C LEU A 14 -16.50 9.36 -7.10
N ARG A 15 -16.48 10.21 -6.04
CA ARG A 15 -17.31 10.00 -4.85
C ARG A 15 -18.54 10.89 -4.77
N ILE A 16 -18.55 12.04 -5.41
CA ILE A 16 -19.68 12.97 -5.33
C ILE A 16 -20.66 12.67 -6.46
N PRO A 17 -21.87 12.19 -6.17
CA PRO A 17 -22.84 11.81 -7.20
C PRO A 17 -23.48 13.01 -7.89
N ASP A 18 -23.54 14.17 -7.22
CA ASP A 18 -24.25 15.32 -7.74
C ASP A 18 -23.30 16.38 -8.33
N LYS A 19 -23.70 16.86 -9.52
CA LYS A 19 -22.95 17.83 -10.31
C LYS A 19 -22.70 19.16 -9.58
N LYS A 20 -23.67 19.66 -8.86
CA LYS A 20 -23.65 20.98 -8.23
C LYS A 20 -22.66 21.03 -7.07
N THR A 21 -22.52 19.95 -6.33
CA THR A 21 -21.54 19.81 -5.23
C THR A 21 -20.12 19.68 -5.80
N ILE A 22 -19.94 18.94 -6.90
CA ILE A 22 -18.66 18.87 -7.59
C ILE A 22 -18.23 20.27 -8.06
N ASP A 23 -19.12 20.98 -8.75
CA ASP A 23 -18.79 22.30 -9.32
C ASP A 23 -18.39 23.31 -8.20
N ARG A 24 -19.08 23.30 -7.06
CA ARG A 24 -18.73 24.14 -5.89
C ARG A 24 -17.38 23.76 -5.27
N LEU A 25 -17.11 22.46 -5.11
CA LEU A 25 -15.84 22.02 -4.55
C LEU A 25 -14.67 22.39 -5.45
N LEU A 26 -14.85 22.26 -6.77
CA LEU A 26 -13.86 22.66 -7.76
C LEU A 26 -13.59 24.17 -7.70
N GLU A 27 -14.64 24.97 -7.66
CA GLU A 27 -14.55 26.44 -7.55
C GLU A 27 -13.81 26.84 -6.25
N ASP A 28 -14.16 26.28 -5.12
CA ASP A 28 -13.53 26.54 -3.81
C ASP A 28 -12.04 26.19 -3.80
N LYS A 29 -11.68 24.99 -4.30
CA LYS A 29 -10.29 24.53 -4.29
C LYS A 29 -9.39 25.26 -5.28
N PHE A 30 -9.93 25.72 -6.40
CA PHE A 30 -9.16 26.40 -7.43
C PHE A 30 -9.06 27.91 -7.22
N THR A 31 -10.03 28.56 -6.58
CA THR A 31 -9.95 29.98 -6.20
C THR A 31 -9.03 30.23 -5.01
N SER A 32 -8.81 29.25 -4.15
CA SER A 32 -7.98 29.37 -2.96
C SER A 32 -6.47 29.24 -3.20
N VAL A 33 -6.02 29.01 -4.44
CA VAL A 33 -4.60 28.80 -4.78
C VAL A 33 -4.05 30.04 -5.49
N ASP A 34 -3.10 30.73 -4.87
CA ASP A 34 -2.34 31.79 -5.51
C ASP A 34 -1.26 31.21 -6.43
N TRP A 35 -1.51 31.25 -7.73
CA TRP A 35 -0.66 30.66 -8.76
C TRP A 35 0.56 31.52 -9.11
N LYS A 36 0.64 32.77 -8.59
CA LYS A 36 1.69 33.72 -8.95
C LYS A 36 3.02 33.51 -8.23
N ASP A 37 3.00 32.85 -7.07
CA ASP A 37 4.21 32.72 -6.22
C ASP A 37 5.12 31.53 -6.56
N HIS A 38 4.85 30.79 -7.64
CA HIS A 38 5.56 29.52 -7.92
C HIS A 38 6.41 29.54 -9.20
N THR A 39 7.14 30.61 -9.45
CA THR A 39 8.08 30.72 -10.59
C THR A 39 9.41 29.96 -10.43
N GLY A 40 9.56 29.11 -9.38
CA GLY A 40 10.78 28.39 -9.06
C GLY A 40 10.67 26.87 -9.06
N PHE A 41 9.74 26.26 -9.79
CA PHE A 41 9.53 24.82 -9.78
C PHE A 41 10.42 24.04 -10.75
N ASP A 42 10.98 22.96 -10.23
CA ASP A 42 11.77 21.95 -10.93
C ASP A 42 10.96 21.31 -12.08
N LYS A 43 11.56 21.22 -13.27
CA LYS A 43 10.92 20.79 -14.53
C LYS A 43 10.21 19.43 -14.48
N GLY A 44 10.54 18.58 -13.49
CA GLY A 44 9.97 17.24 -13.33
C GLY A 44 8.50 17.22 -12.92
N ILE A 45 8.05 18.13 -12.06
CA ILE A 45 6.66 18.19 -11.57
C ILE A 45 5.73 18.82 -12.61
N TYR A 46 6.22 19.81 -13.34
CA TYR A 46 5.47 20.42 -14.46
C TYR A 46 5.23 19.45 -15.62
N VAL A 47 6.21 18.62 -15.94
CA VAL A 47 6.04 17.58 -16.98
C VAL A 47 4.96 16.59 -16.57
N ASN A 48 4.88 16.21 -15.31
CA ASN A 48 3.85 15.27 -14.83
C ASN A 48 2.45 15.90 -14.81
N ALA A 49 2.29 17.12 -14.30
CA ALA A 49 0.99 17.80 -14.24
C ALA A 49 0.49 18.21 -15.64
N SER A 50 1.38 18.69 -16.52
CA SER A 50 1.04 19.02 -17.91
C SER A 50 0.78 17.75 -18.74
N SER A 51 1.54 16.67 -18.55
CA SER A 51 1.28 15.38 -19.20
C SER A 51 -0.09 14.83 -18.80
N TRP A 52 -0.51 15.01 -17.54
CA TRP A 52 -1.84 14.69 -17.08
C TRP A 52 -2.93 15.55 -17.70
N ALA A 53 -2.73 16.87 -17.77
CA ALA A 53 -3.65 17.78 -18.41
C ALA A 53 -3.79 17.50 -19.92
N PHE A 54 -2.71 17.17 -20.61
CA PHE A 54 -2.70 16.80 -22.03
C PHE A 54 -3.34 15.43 -22.28
N PHE A 55 -3.07 14.44 -21.44
CA PHE A 55 -3.70 13.13 -21.51
C PHE A 55 -5.23 13.23 -21.33
N LEU A 56 -5.68 14.07 -20.39
CA LEU A 56 -7.10 14.34 -20.14
C LEU A 56 -7.80 15.06 -21.30
N THR A 57 -7.09 15.88 -22.07
CA THR A 57 -7.68 16.62 -23.20
C THR A 57 -7.63 15.88 -24.54
N GLY A 58 -6.97 14.70 -24.58
CA GLY A 58 -6.86 13.90 -25.81
C GLY A 58 -6.05 14.55 -26.94
N LYS A 59 -5.36 15.65 -26.66
CA LYS A 59 -4.48 16.31 -27.60
C LYS A 59 -3.02 16.05 -27.24
N ILE A 60 -2.35 15.27 -28.07
CA ILE A 60 -0.89 15.18 -28.09
C ILE A 60 -0.40 16.47 -28.79
N LEU A 61 0.05 17.45 -28.03
CA LEU A 61 0.73 18.63 -28.56
C LEU A 61 2.25 18.38 -28.58
N ASP A 62 2.86 18.80 -29.66
CA ASP A 62 4.30 18.69 -29.91
C ASP A 62 5.09 19.40 -28.80
N LYS A 63 6.16 18.79 -28.33
CA LYS A 63 6.97 19.23 -27.19
C LYS A 63 7.60 20.62 -27.32
N ASN A 64 7.54 21.25 -28.50
CA ASN A 64 8.27 22.47 -28.83
C ASN A 64 7.45 23.78 -28.74
N GLU A 65 6.15 23.72 -28.41
CA GLU A 65 5.29 24.92 -28.45
C GLU A 65 4.81 25.43 -27.07
N ILE A 66 5.35 24.94 -25.95
CA ILE A 66 4.90 25.35 -24.62
C ILE A 66 5.77 26.54 -24.12
N GLU A 67 5.53 27.73 -24.63
CA GLU A 67 6.00 28.97 -24.00
C GLU A 67 5.08 29.39 -22.84
N LYS A 68 5.69 29.97 -21.79
CA LYS A 68 5.11 30.26 -20.47
C LYS A 68 3.82 31.10 -20.45
N GLN A 69 3.46 31.80 -21.50
CA GLN A 69 2.25 32.65 -21.57
C GLN A 69 0.96 31.87 -21.85
N HIS A 70 1.03 30.70 -22.45
CA HIS A 70 -0.16 29.89 -22.78
C HIS A 70 -0.67 29.01 -21.65
N LEU A 71 0.09 28.78 -20.57
CA LEU A 71 -0.30 27.90 -19.50
C LEU A 71 -1.51 28.40 -18.72
N GLU A 72 -1.59 29.68 -18.45
CA GLU A 72 -2.70 30.29 -17.69
C GLU A 72 -4.02 30.30 -18.48
N GLU A 73 -3.96 30.57 -19.79
CA GLU A 73 -5.12 30.51 -20.67
C GLU A 73 -5.59 29.06 -20.92
N THR A 74 -4.66 28.14 -21.09
CA THR A 74 -4.95 26.72 -21.23
C THR A 74 -5.60 26.18 -19.95
N TYR A 75 -5.14 26.62 -18.79
CA TYR A 75 -5.68 26.24 -17.49
C TYR A 75 -7.09 26.81 -17.25
N LYS A 76 -7.33 28.09 -17.58
CA LYS A 76 -8.68 28.68 -17.50
C LYS A 76 -9.67 28.00 -18.46
N SER A 77 -9.20 27.65 -19.65
CA SER A 77 -9.99 26.90 -20.62
C SER A 77 -10.30 25.45 -20.13
N PHE A 78 -9.35 24.84 -19.43
CA PHE A 78 -9.51 23.53 -18.79
C PHE A 78 -10.58 23.58 -17.68
N LEU A 79 -10.52 24.58 -16.79
CA LEU A 79 -11.52 24.77 -15.72
C LEU A 79 -12.93 24.97 -16.27
N LYS A 80 -13.06 25.74 -17.37
CA LYS A 80 -14.34 25.94 -18.03
C LYS A 80 -14.92 24.68 -18.65
N ARG A 81 -14.05 23.75 -19.10
CA ARG A 81 -14.44 22.43 -19.68
C ARG A 81 -14.75 21.36 -18.64
N ILE A 82 -14.24 21.47 -17.40
CA ILE A 82 -14.54 20.52 -16.32
C ILE A 82 -16.06 20.44 -16.07
N SER A 83 -16.81 21.51 -16.31
CA SER A 83 -18.25 21.53 -16.21
C SER A 83 -18.98 20.72 -17.32
N GLU A 84 -18.30 20.34 -18.40
CA GLU A 84 -18.89 19.59 -19.50
C GLU A 84 -19.01 18.09 -19.19
N PRO A 85 -20.16 17.44 -19.43
CA PRO A 85 -20.37 16.03 -19.17
C PRO A 85 -19.35 15.11 -19.84
N ILE A 86 -18.96 15.44 -21.08
CA ILE A 86 -17.99 14.68 -21.89
C ILE A 86 -16.61 14.68 -21.23
N PHE A 87 -16.21 15.82 -20.69
CA PHE A 87 -14.94 15.96 -19.99
C PHE A 87 -14.89 15.11 -18.69
N ARG A 88 -15.98 15.07 -17.93
CA ARG A 88 -16.11 14.22 -16.73
C ARG A 88 -15.97 12.74 -17.06
N VAL A 89 -16.60 12.29 -18.13
CA VAL A 89 -16.46 10.91 -18.61
C VAL A 89 -15.01 10.61 -18.99
N ALA A 90 -14.33 11.55 -19.67
CA ALA A 90 -12.92 11.40 -20.04
C ALA A 90 -12.01 11.31 -18.81
N VAL A 91 -12.18 12.21 -17.81
CA VAL A 91 -11.45 12.16 -16.54
C VAL A 91 -11.69 10.87 -15.80
N LYS A 92 -12.96 10.45 -15.67
CA LYS A 92 -13.30 9.18 -15.03
C LYS A 92 -12.62 8.00 -15.74
N LYS A 93 -12.65 7.94 -17.07
CA LYS A 93 -11.97 6.89 -17.84
C LYS A 93 -10.45 6.91 -17.63
N THR A 94 -9.84 8.09 -17.57
CA THR A 94 -8.39 8.22 -17.33
C THR A 94 -8.00 7.75 -15.95
N VAL A 95 -8.74 8.16 -14.92
CA VAL A 95 -8.55 7.65 -13.56
C VAL A 95 -8.71 6.13 -13.51
N MET A 96 -9.69 5.58 -14.22
CA MET A 96 -9.86 4.12 -14.33
C MET A 96 -8.68 3.43 -15.04
N ILE A 97 -8.13 4.01 -16.11
CA ILE A 97 -6.96 3.45 -16.80
C ILE A 97 -5.74 3.41 -15.86
N LEU A 98 -5.51 4.50 -15.12
CA LEU A 98 -4.43 4.55 -14.13
C LEU A 98 -4.69 3.61 -12.94
N ALA A 99 -5.93 3.55 -12.50
CA ALA A 99 -6.36 2.61 -11.47
C ALA A 99 -6.07 1.16 -11.87
N ASN A 100 -6.38 0.79 -13.11
CA ASN A 100 -6.10 -0.54 -13.66
C ASN A 100 -4.62 -0.94 -13.63
N GLN A 101 -3.70 0.03 -13.59
CA GLN A 101 -2.28 -0.25 -13.44
C GLN A 101 -1.95 -0.82 -12.06
N PHE A 102 -2.73 -0.45 -11.02
CA PHE A 102 -2.46 -0.81 -9.63
C PHE A 102 -3.48 -1.77 -9.02
N VAL A 103 -4.60 -2.03 -9.68
CA VAL A 103 -5.58 -3.06 -9.28
C VAL A 103 -5.29 -4.34 -10.01
N PHE A 104 -5.12 -5.41 -9.26
CA PHE A 104 -4.83 -6.72 -9.84
C PHE A 104 -6.04 -7.24 -10.62
N LYS A 105 -7.22 -7.28 -9.99
CA LYS A 105 -8.49 -7.69 -10.59
C LYS A 105 -9.67 -7.04 -9.89
N PRO A 106 -10.83 -6.90 -10.57
CA PRO A 106 -12.03 -6.33 -9.97
C PRO A 106 -12.71 -7.25 -8.94
N SER A 107 -12.44 -8.56 -8.99
CA SER A 107 -12.98 -9.52 -8.03
C SER A 107 -11.95 -10.58 -7.64
N ILE A 108 -12.17 -11.23 -6.50
CA ILE A 108 -11.26 -12.27 -6.00
C ILE A 108 -11.30 -13.52 -6.89
N GLU A 109 -12.45 -13.85 -7.44
CA GLU A 109 -12.65 -14.98 -8.35
C GLU A 109 -11.80 -14.85 -9.63
N GLU A 110 -11.73 -13.62 -10.16
CA GLU A 110 -10.86 -13.31 -11.30
C GLU A 110 -9.39 -13.29 -10.88
N GLY A 111 -9.11 -12.78 -9.68
CA GLY A 111 -7.76 -12.73 -9.11
C GLY A 111 -7.13 -14.10 -9.01
N VAL A 112 -7.81 -15.04 -8.37
CA VAL A 112 -7.35 -16.41 -8.19
C VAL A 112 -7.17 -17.14 -9.53
N LYS A 113 -8.08 -16.99 -10.49
CA LYS A 113 -7.94 -17.57 -11.84
C LYS A 113 -6.73 -17.01 -12.60
N TYR A 114 -6.33 -15.76 -12.33
CA TYR A 114 -5.22 -15.10 -13.02
C TYR A 114 -3.83 -15.54 -12.55
N GLU A 115 -3.72 -16.26 -11.44
CA GLU A 115 -2.47 -16.85 -10.95
C GLU A 115 -1.77 -17.72 -12.01
N GLY A 116 -2.54 -18.36 -12.90
CA GLY A 116 -2.05 -19.17 -14.02
C GLY A 116 -1.42 -18.37 -15.18
N ASN A 117 -1.39 -17.03 -15.12
CA ASN A 117 -0.78 -16.21 -16.16
C ASN A 117 0.73 -16.41 -16.19
N ALA A 118 1.29 -16.60 -17.39
CA ALA A 118 2.72 -16.85 -17.58
C ALA A 118 3.64 -15.82 -16.90
N LYS A 119 3.20 -14.55 -16.82
CA LYS A 119 3.93 -13.44 -16.19
C LYS A 119 4.12 -13.63 -14.68
N TYR A 120 3.19 -14.31 -14.01
CA TYR A 120 3.17 -14.48 -12.55
C TYR A 120 3.25 -15.95 -12.11
N LYS A 121 3.55 -16.86 -13.02
CA LYS A 121 3.56 -18.32 -12.78
C LYS A 121 4.43 -18.76 -11.60
N ASN A 122 5.43 -17.96 -11.23
CA ASN A 122 6.39 -18.28 -10.17
C ASN A 122 6.16 -17.47 -8.91
N ASN A 123 5.16 -16.58 -8.91
CA ASN A 123 4.86 -15.72 -7.78
C ASN A 123 3.81 -16.36 -6.87
N LEU A 124 3.92 -16.03 -5.60
CA LEU A 124 2.84 -16.17 -4.63
C LEU A 124 2.02 -14.88 -4.60
N PHE A 125 0.83 -14.93 -4.02
CA PHE A 125 -0.03 -13.77 -3.89
C PHE A 125 -0.45 -13.55 -2.44
N SER A 126 -0.53 -12.28 -2.04
CA SER A 126 -1.27 -11.83 -0.88
C SER A 126 -2.37 -10.90 -1.36
N PHE A 127 -3.60 -11.40 -1.42
CA PHE A 127 -4.73 -10.64 -1.92
C PHE A 127 -5.17 -9.60 -0.88
N ASP A 128 -5.28 -8.35 -1.30
CA ASP A 128 -5.78 -7.23 -0.51
C ASP A 128 -7.14 -6.80 -1.07
N MET A 129 -8.20 -7.09 -0.35
CA MET A 129 -9.51 -6.59 -0.74
C MET A 129 -9.53 -5.08 -0.54
N LEU A 130 -9.75 -4.35 -1.63
CA LEU A 130 -9.83 -2.89 -1.59
C LEU A 130 -10.96 -2.47 -0.65
N GLY A 131 -10.64 -1.59 0.27
CA GLY A 131 -11.50 -1.07 1.32
C GLY A 131 -10.68 -0.82 2.58
N GLU A 132 -10.78 0.40 3.09
CA GLU A 132 -10.13 0.82 4.34
C GLU A 132 -10.91 1.97 4.96
N GLY A 133 -10.77 2.16 6.26
CA GLY A 133 -11.44 3.25 6.97
C GLY A 133 -12.96 3.17 6.83
N ALA A 134 -13.57 2.06 7.23
CA ALA A 134 -15.04 1.94 7.30
C ALA A 134 -15.62 3.14 8.05
N ARG A 135 -16.65 3.77 7.49
CA ARG A 135 -17.28 4.95 8.08
C ARG A 135 -18.53 4.60 8.87
N THR A 136 -19.15 3.49 8.50
CA THR A 136 -20.38 2.98 9.11
C THR A 136 -20.20 1.51 9.51
N LYS A 137 -21.15 0.97 10.29
CA LYS A 137 -21.17 -0.47 10.60
C LYS A 137 -21.49 -1.30 9.36
N GLU A 138 -22.27 -0.75 8.44
CA GLU A 138 -22.62 -1.37 7.16
C GLU A 138 -21.39 -1.51 6.26
N ASP A 139 -20.53 -0.47 6.19
CA ASP A 139 -19.24 -0.57 5.47
C ASP A 139 -18.36 -1.67 6.07
N ALA A 140 -18.25 -1.69 7.40
CA ALA A 140 -17.43 -2.67 8.10
C ALA A 140 -17.94 -4.10 7.90
N GLU A 141 -19.25 -4.30 7.81
CA GLU A 141 -19.84 -5.62 7.53
C GLU A 141 -19.62 -6.04 6.07
N LYS A 142 -19.77 -5.11 5.12
CA LYS A 142 -19.43 -5.36 3.70
C LYS A 142 -17.99 -5.84 3.56
N TYR A 143 -17.02 -5.12 4.14
CA TYR A 143 -15.61 -5.48 4.05
C TYR A 143 -15.29 -6.80 4.78
N PHE A 144 -15.96 -7.07 5.89
CA PHE A 144 -15.81 -8.36 6.59
C PHE A 144 -16.23 -9.53 5.69
N ILE A 145 -17.38 -9.43 5.02
CA ILE A 145 -17.87 -10.43 4.06
C ILE A 145 -16.91 -10.57 2.88
N ASP A 146 -16.35 -9.46 2.37
CA ASP A 146 -15.40 -9.49 1.27
C ASP A 146 -14.10 -10.21 1.67
N TYR A 147 -13.59 -10.01 2.90
CA TYR A 147 -12.47 -10.78 3.43
C TYR A 147 -12.79 -12.26 3.61
N GLN A 148 -13.98 -12.62 4.10
CA GLN A 148 -14.39 -14.02 4.19
C GLN A 148 -14.39 -14.69 2.81
N LYS A 149 -14.99 -14.05 1.81
CA LYS A 149 -14.99 -14.54 0.43
C LYS A 149 -13.56 -14.73 -0.11
N ALA A 150 -12.68 -13.74 0.13
CA ALA A 150 -11.30 -13.82 -0.31
C ALA A 150 -10.57 -15.02 0.32
N ILE A 151 -10.71 -15.23 1.64
CA ILE A 151 -10.11 -16.37 2.33
C ILE A 151 -10.65 -17.70 1.78
N HIS A 152 -11.95 -17.81 1.53
CA HIS A 152 -12.56 -19.01 0.94
C HIS A 152 -11.97 -19.30 -0.46
N HIS A 153 -11.99 -18.35 -1.38
CA HIS A 153 -11.52 -18.57 -2.75
C HIS A 153 -10.02 -18.91 -2.81
N VAL A 154 -9.21 -18.20 -2.03
CA VAL A 154 -7.76 -18.48 -1.92
C VAL A 154 -7.54 -19.87 -1.30
N GLY A 155 -8.30 -20.20 -0.26
CA GLY A 155 -8.19 -21.48 0.44
C GLY A 155 -8.59 -22.69 -0.40
N GLU A 156 -9.66 -22.57 -1.19
CA GLU A 156 -10.17 -23.64 -2.07
C GLU A 156 -9.20 -23.97 -3.22
N THR A 157 -8.43 -22.99 -3.69
CA THR A 157 -7.45 -23.16 -4.78
C THR A 157 -6.05 -23.51 -4.29
N THR A 158 -5.82 -23.44 -2.99
CA THR A 158 -4.50 -23.67 -2.39
C THR A 158 -4.05 -25.13 -2.52
N ASN A 159 -2.81 -25.34 -2.99
CA ASN A 159 -2.17 -26.65 -2.94
C ASN A 159 -1.76 -27.00 -1.50
N LYS A 160 -2.42 -28.01 -0.91
CA LYS A 160 -2.20 -28.44 0.48
C LYS A 160 -0.89 -29.20 0.72
N GLU A 161 -0.18 -29.59 -0.35
CA GLU A 161 1.12 -30.27 -0.24
C GLU A 161 2.27 -29.29 0.04
N LEU A 162 2.09 -28.01 -0.25
CA LEU A 162 3.07 -26.96 0.00
C LEU A 162 3.06 -26.53 1.47
N SER A 163 4.18 -25.99 1.97
CA SER A 163 4.22 -25.32 3.28
C SER A 163 3.35 -24.07 3.29
N ILE A 164 2.88 -23.62 4.46
CA ILE A 164 2.03 -22.43 4.58
C ILE A 164 2.71 -21.17 4.03
N GLN A 165 4.04 -21.08 4.08
CA GLN A 165 4.84 -20.00 3.53
C GLN A 165 4.83 -19.98 1.99
N GLU A 166 4.61 -21.14 1.36
CA GLU A 166 4.57 -21.29 -0.10
C GLU A 166 3.14 -21.26 -0.67
N ARG A 167 2.16 -20.95 0.15
CA ARG A 167 0.75 -20.79 -0.27
C ARG A 167 0.40 -19.32 -0.44
N ASN A 168 -0.61 -19.05 -1.25
CA ASN A 168 -1.22 -17.74 -1.32
C ASN A 168 -1.89 -17.38 0.02
N GLY A 169 -2.03 -16.10 0.28
CA GLY A 169 -2.64 -15.59 1.50
C GLY A 169 -3.49 -14.35 1.26
N VAL A 170 -4.02 -13.81 2.33
CA VAL A 170 -4.86 -12.61 2.33
C VAL A 170 -4.27 -11.56 3.28
N SER A 171 -4.31 -10.30 2.86
CA SER A 171 -3.98 -9.15 3.71
C SER A 171 -5.27 -8.44 4.13
N ILE A 172 -5.35 -8.05 5.40
CA ILE A 172 -6.51 -7.35 5.96
C ILE A 172 -6.11 -6.02 6.58
N LYS A 173 -6.98 -5.01 6.49
CA LYS A 173 -6.87 -3.73 7.18
C LYS A 173 -7.87 -3.66 8.32
N LEU A 174 -7.38 -3.39 9.51
CA LEU A 174 -8.24 -3.35 10.70
C LEU A 174 -9.23 -2.19 10.65
N SER A 175 -8.86 -1.09 10.02
CA SER A 175 -9.76 0.06 9.81
C SER A 175 -10.93 -0.24 8.88
N ALA A 176 -10.85 -1.28 8.06
CA ALA A 176 -11.96 -1.73 7.22
C ALA A 176 -13.02 -2.48 8.03
N LEU A 177 -12.66 -3.05 9.17
CA LEU A 177 -13.51 -3.96 9.95
C LEU A 177 -14.28 -3.27 11.09
N HIS A 178 -13.94 -1.99 11.38
CA HIS A 178 -14.64 -1.23 12.42
C HIS A 178 -14.59 0.28 12.15
N PRO A 179 -15.73 1.02 12.18
CA PRO A 179 -15.78 2.43 11.81
C PRO A 179 -15.09 3.37 12.81
N ARG A 180 -14.82 2.89 14.02
CA ARG A 180 -14.12 3.65 15.06
C ARG A 180 -12.88 2.87 15.53
N TYR A 181 -11.99 2.53 14.58
CA TYR A 181 -10.73 1.87 14.86
C TYR A 181 -9.71 2.87 15.44
N GLU A 182 -9.89 3.19 16.72
CA GLU A 182 -9.12 4.17 17.49
C GLU A 182 -8.78 3.63 18.88
N ARG A 183 -7.60 4.00 19.40
CA ARG A 183 -7.10 3.50 20.68
C ARG A 183 -8.05 3.80 21.86
N ASN A 184 -8.66 4.98 21.86
CA ASN A 184 -9.58 5.40 22.92
C ASN A 184 -10.88 4.54 22.97
N ASN A 185 -11.12 3.76 21.95
CA ASN A 185 -12.27 2.88 21.82
C ASN A 185 -11.95 1.39 22.04
N PHE A 186 -10.79 1.08 22.63
CA PHE A 186 -10.26 -0.30 22.72
C PHE A 186 -11.25 -1.29 23.33
N GLN A 187 -11.98 -0.92 24.39
CA GLN A 187 -12.96 -1.81 25.00
C GLN A 187 -14.07 -2.23 24.03
N ALA A 188 -14.58 -1.31 23.23
CA ALA A 188 -15.57 -1.65 22.20
C ALA A 188 -14.94 -2.48 21.06
N LEU A 189 -13.70 -2.21 20.70
CA LEU A 189 -12.98 -3.01 19.71
C LEU A 189 -12.72 -4.44 20.18
N GLU A 190 -12.46 -4.64 21.46
CA GLU A 190 -12.32 -5.97 22.05
C GLU A 190 -13.62 -6.77 21.98
N LEU A 191 -14.78 -6.10 22.05
CA LEU A 191 -16.10 -6.72 21.98
C LEU A 191 -16.64 -6.86 20.55
N GLU A 192 -16.35 -5.91 19.66
CA GLU A 192 -16.96 -5.85 18.32
C GLU A 192 -16.00 -6.28 17.20
N LEU A 193 -14.69 -5.92 17.28
CA LEU A 193 -13.70 -6.19 16.24
C LEU A 193 -12.96 -7.51 16.48
N LEU A 194 -12.50 -7.77 17.71
CA LEU A 194 -11.71 -8.96 17.99
C LEU A 194 -12.42 -10.27 17.62
N PRO A 195 -13.73 -10.46 17.88
CA PRO A 195 -14.44 -11.66 17.41
C PRO A 195 -14.40 -11.83 15.90
N LYS A 196 -14.61 -10.76 15.13
CA LYS A 196 -14.50 -10.79 13.65
C LYS A 196 -13.09 -11.20 13.19
N LEU A 197 -12.05 -10.70 13.86
CA LEU A 197 -10.66 -11.08 13.56
C LEU A 197 -10.40 -12.55 13.88
N ILE A 198 -10.92 -13.06 14.99
CA ILE A 198 -10.83 -14.48 15.34
C ILE A 198 -11.51 -15.33 14.27
N ASP A 199 -12.70 -14.96 13.82
CA ASP A 199 -13.44 -15.68 12.77
C ASP A 199 -12.65 -15.72 11.45
N LEU A 200 -12.07 -14.59 11.01
CA LEU A 200 -11.21 -14.56 9.81
C LEU A 200 -9.96 -15.44 9.99
N CYS A 201 -9.32 -15.40 11.16
CA CYS A 201 -8.16 -16.23 11.46
C CYS A 201 -8.53 -17.72 11.50
N LEU A 202 -9.67 -18.09 12.09
CA LEU A 202 -10.15 -19.48 12.11
C LEU A 202 -10.44 -19.98 10.69
N LEU A 203 -11.05 -19.14 9.87
CA LEU A 203 -11.30 -19.46 8.46
C LEU A 203 -9.99 -19.65 7.69
N ALA A 204 -9.01 -18.75 7.86
CA ALA A 204 -7.69 -18.89 7.25
C ALA A 204 -6.94 -20.14 7.75
N ARG A 205 -7.06 -20.47 9.05
CA ARG A 205 -6.54 -21.70 9.64
C ARG A 205 -7.16 -22.96 9.05
N GLN A 206 -8.47 -22.95 8.78
CA GLN A 206 -9.17 -24.11 8.17
C GLN A 206 -8.57 -24.47 6.81
N TYR A 207 -8.14 -23.47 6.04
CA TYR A 207 -7.48 -23.65 4.75
C TYR A 207 -5.95 -23.72 4.87
N ASP A 208 -5.41 -23.48 6.05
CA ASP A 208 -3.97 -23.39 6.34
C ASP A 208 -3.25 -22.41 5.41
N ILE A 209 -3.80 -21.20 5.27
CA ILE A 209 -3.23 -20.08 4.50
C ILE A 209 -2.80 -18.92 5.41
N GLN A 210 -1.95 -18.02 4.90
CA GLN A 210 -1.52 -16.85 5.64
C GLN A 210 -2.61 -15.77 5.68
N LEU A 211 -2.77 -15.12 6.83
CA LEU A 211 -3.55 -13.91 7.04
C LEU A 211 -2.65 -12.83 7.65
N CYS A 212 -2.34 -11.80 6.86
CA CYS A 212 -1.45 -10.72 7.29
C CYS A 212 -2.26 -9.46 7.65
N ILE A 213 -2.05 -8.94 8.85
CA ILE A 213 -2.58 -7.64 9.26
C ILE A 213 -1.69 -6.55 8.66
N ASP A 214 -2.25 -5.70 7.82
CA ASP A 214 -1.54 -4.58 7.21
C ASP A 214 -1.23 -3.49 8.24
N ALA A 215 -0.10 -2.81 8.05
CA ALA A 215 0.24 -1.62 8.83
C ALA A 215 -0.50 -0.40 8.27
N GLU A 216 -1.03 0.39 9.17
CA GLU A 216 -1.68 1.66 8.88
C GLU A 216 -0.91 2.82 9.53
N GLU A 217 -1.55 3.95 9.88
CA GLU A 217 -0.87 5.10 10.46
C GLU A 217 -0.23 4.76 11.82
N ASN A 218 0.82 5.51 12.18
CA ASN A 218 1.60 5.27 13.40
C ASN A 218 0.76 5.25 14.68
N TYR A 219 -0.26 6.09 14.81
CA TYR A 219 -1.11 6.14 16.01
C TYR A 219 -1.93 4.86 16.23
N ARG A 220 -2.13 4.06 15.17
CA ARG A 220 -2.83 2.75 15.19
C ARG A 220 -1.91 1.58 15.54
N LEU A 221 -0.57 1.75 15.50
CA LEU A 221 0.36 0.65 15.72
C LEU A 221 0.13 -0.06 17.06
N ILE A 222 0.03 0.69 18.16
CA ILE A 222 -0.17 0.07 19.49
C ILE A 222 -1.47 -0.74 19.52
N LEU A 223 -2.52 -0.22 18.91
CA LEU A 223 -3.80 -0.91 18.83
C LEU A 223 -3.70 -2.21 18.02
N SER A 224 -3.01 -2.19 16.87
CA SER A 224 -2.78 -3.40 16.08
C SER A 224 -1.93 -4.44 16.82
N LEU A 225 -0.93 -4.00 17.61
CA LEU A 225 -0.13 -4.89 18.45
C LEU A 225 -0.97 -5.52 19.57
N MET A 226 -1.85 -4.76 20.23
CA MET A 226 -2.75 -5.30 21.27
C MET A 226 -3.70 -6.35 20.70
N LEU A 227 -4.24 -6.14 19.49
CA LEU A 227 -5.09 -7.12 18.83
C LEU A 227 -4.29 -8.35 18.37
N LEU A 228 -3.07 -8.16 17.86
CA LEU A 228 -2.17 -9.26 17.52
C LEU A 228 -1.87 -10.14 18.74
N ASP A 229 -1.62 -9.53 19.91
CA ASP A 229 -1.39 -10.24 21.17
C ASP A 229 -2.58 -11.14 21.56
N LYS A 230 -3.80 -10.61 21.46
CA LYS A 230 -5.03 -11.36 21.69
C LYS A 230 -5.22 -12.51 20.70
N LEU A 231 -4.89 -12.31 19.43
CA LEU A 231 -4.93 -13.35 18.41
C LEU A 231 -3.85 -14.41 18.65
N SER A 232 -2.63 -13.98 18.97
CA SER A 232 -1.49 -14.87 19.21
C SER A 232 -1.76 -15.81 20.39
N SER A 233 -2.30 -15.29 21.49
CA SER A 233 -2.60 -16.06 22.71
C SER A 233 -3.91 -16.86 22.62
N ASN A 234 -4.69 -16.73 21.54
CA ASN A 234 -5.96 -17.44 21.40
C ASN A 234 -5.75 -18.94 21.21
N SER A 235 -6.31 -19.74 22.12
CA SER A 235 -6.18 -21.22 22.13
C SER A 235 -6.73 -21.88 20.87
N GLN A 236 -7.77 -21.31 20.25
CA GLN A 236 -8.37 -21.81 19.00
C GLN A 236 -7.44 -21.65 17.80
N LEU A 237 -6.44 -20.74 17.86
CA LEU A 237 -5.46 -20.50 16.82
C LEU A 237 -4.11 -21.20 17.09
N LYS A 238 -4.01 -21.99 18.14
CA LYS A 238 -2.78 -22.71 18.50
C LYS A 238 -2.35 -23.67 17.38
N GLY A 239 -1.06 -23.67 17.08
CA GLY A 239 -0.45 -24.53 16.04
C GLY A 239 -0.63 -24.06 14.60
N TRP A 240 -1.32 -22.92 14.36
CA TRP A 240 -1.40 -22.32 13.05
C TRP A 240 -0.37 -21.18 12.91
N ASN A 241 0.53 -21.31 11.94
CA ASN A 241 1.63 -20.37 11.68
C ASN A 241 1.34 -19.40 10.52
N GLY A 242 0.05 -19.18 10.20
CA GLY A 242 -0.37 -18.25 9.14
C GLY A 242 -0.60 -16.82 9.61
N LEU A 243 -0.57 -16.54 10.93
CA LEU A 243 -0.75 -15.18 11.45
C LEU A 243 0.42 -14.30 11.08
N GLY A 244 0.14 -13.11 10.54
CA GLY A 244 1.16 -12.15 10.13
C GLY A 244 0.81 -10.71 10.47
N LEU A 245 1.84 -9.87 10.55
CA LEU A 245 1.74 -8.42 10.73
C LEU A 245 2.73 -7.69 9.83
N ALA A 246 2.29 -6.62 9.21
CA ALA A 246 3.18 -5.67 8.55
C ALA A 246 3.72 -4.63 9.55
N ILE A 247 5.01 -4.33 9.46
CA ILE A 247 5.68 -3.26 10.20
C ILE A 247 6.34 -2.27 9.24
N GLN A 248 6.46 -1.02 9.66
CA GLN A 248 6.96 0.07 8.83
C GLN A 248 8.24 0.67 9.44
N ALA A 249 9.37 0.47 8.76
CA ALA A 249 10.70 0.85 9.26
C ALA A 249 10.91 2.36 9.41
N TYR A 250 10.09 3.21 8.74
CA TYR A 250 10.15 4.66 8.95
C TYR A 250 9.73 5.08 10.36
N GLN A 251 9.00 4.23 11.08
CA GLN A 251 8.65 4.47 12.49
C GLN A 251 9.87 4.26 13.38
N LYS A 252 10.19 5.24 14.22
CA LYS A 252 11.36 5.21 15.11
C LYS A 252 11.35 4.03 16.09
N ARG A 253 10.19 3.46 16.37
CA ARG A 253 10.00 2.30 17.26
C ARG A 253 9.98 0.94 16.55
N ALA A 254 10.06 0.90 15.21
CA ALA A 254 9.93 -0.35 14.44
C ALA A 254 10.93 -1.42 14.91
N PHE A 255 12.18 -1.04 15.19
CA PHE A 255 13.23 -1.94 15.64
C PHE A 255 12.86 -2.67 16.94
N TYR A 256 12.20 -1.98 17.88
CA TYR A 256 11.76 -2.54 19.16
C TYR A 256 10.46 -3.33 19.05
N VAL A 257 9.61 -3.00 18.09
CA VAL A 257 8.41 -3.78 17.79
C VAL A 257 8.75 -5.20 17.39
N ILE A 258 9.87 -5.42 16.69
CA ILE A 258 10.35 -6.76 16.31
C ILE A 258 10.65 -7.59 17.58
N ASP A 259 11.32 -7.02 18.60
CA ASP A 259 11.57 -7.73 19.87
C ASP A 259 10.28 -8.16 20.53
N TRP A 260 9.29 -7.27 20.50
CA TRP A 260 8.00 -7.57 21.12
C TRP A 260 7.25 -8.67 20.35
N ILE A 261 7.30 -8.68 19.00
CA ILE A 261 6.71 -9.74 18.17
C ILE A 261 7.40 -11.09 18.45
N ASP A 262 8.73 -11.11 18.51
CA ASP A 262 9.48 -12.33 18.86
C ASP A 262 9.13 -12.83 20.27
N HIS A 263 8.96 -11.92 21.23
CA HIS A 263 8.55 -12.29 22.59
C HIS A 263 7.17 -12.99 22.61
N ILE A 264 6.14 -12.42 21.96
CA ILE A 264 4.81 -13.06 21.94
C ILE A 264 4.81 -14.35 21.13
N ALA A 265 5.59 -14.44 20.05
CA ALA A 265 5.72 -15.64 19.24
C ALA A 265 6.32 -16.79 20.05
N ARG A 266 7.38 -16.53 20.83
CA ARG A 266 7.98 -17.49 21.78
C ARG A 266 7.00 -17.90 22.87
N ARG A 267 6.34 -16.92 23.53
CA ARG A 267 5.36 -17.18 24.59
C ARG A 267 4.28 -18.16 24.12
N ASP A 268 3.80 -17.96 22.91
CA ASP A 268 2.67 -18.71 22.36
C ASP A 268 3.09 -19.91 21.50
N SER A 269 4.41 -20.20 21.42
CA SER A 269 5.02 -21.31 20.68
C SER A 269 4.54 -21.36 19.22
N ARG A 270 4.71 -20.25 18.47
CA ARG A 270 4.31 -20.12 17.06
C ARG A 270 5.33 -19.33 16.24
N VAL A 271 5.20 -19.45 14.93
CA VAL A 271 5.88 -18.55 13.99
C VAL A 271 4.90 -17.45 13.58
N ILE A 272 5.35 -16.19 13.62
CA ILE A 272 4.61 -15.02 13.12
C ILE A 272 5.27 -14.55 11.82
N ASN A 273 4.46 -14.34 10.77
CA ASN A 273 4.96 -13.79 9.51
C ASN A 273 5.09 -12.27 9.62
N VAL A 274 6.29 -11.72 9.46
CA VAL A 274 6.54 -10.29 9.61
C VAL A 274 6.89 -9.66 8.27
N ARG A 275 5.97 -8.86 7.73
CA ARG A 275 6.19 -8.05 6.53
C ARG A 275 6.89 -6.75 6.90
N LEU A 276 8.14 -6.61 6.51
CA LEU A 276 8.91 -5.39 6.71
C LEU A 276 8.81 -4.48 5.50
N ALA A 277 8.10 -3.37 5.62
CA ALA A 277 8.03 -2.30 4.61
C ALA A 277 8.78 -1.05 5.09
N LYS A 278 9.10 -0.12 4.19
CA LYS A 278 9.68 1.18 4.58
C LYS A 278 8.65 2.08 5.24
N GLY A 279 7.47 2.21 4.67
CA GLY A 279 6.32 2.96 5.18
C GLY A 279 5.54 3.65 4.07
N ALA A 280 4.21 3.70 4.21
CA ALA A 280 3.30 4.15 3.16
C ALA A 280 2.52 5.43 3.49
N TYR A 281 2.66 6.00 4.69
CA TYR A 281 1.84 7.11 5.18
C TYR A 281 2.66 8.34 5.57
N TRP A 282 3.89 8.49 5.05
CA TRP A 282 4.85 9.49 5.53
C TRP A 282 4.28 10.92 5.53
N ASP A 283 3.62 11.34 4.44
CA ASP A 283 3.05 12.68 4.33
C ASP A 283 1.96 12.92 5.38
N ASN A 284 1.09 11.93 5.62
CA ASN A 284 0.05 12.00 6.67
C ASN A 284 0.68 12.05 8.07
N GLU A 285 1.73 11.29 8.34
CA GLU A 285 2.41 11.27 9.63
C GLU A 285 3.05 12.62 9.97
N ILE A 286 3.72 13.24 8.97
CA ILE A 286 4.31 14.57 9.14
C ILE A 286 3.22 15.62 9.35
N LYS A 287 2.19 15.62 8.51
CA LYS A 287 1.09 16.57 8.59
C LYS A 287 0.35 16.47 9.92
N MET A 288 -0.01 15.26 10.35
CA MET A 288 -0.69 15.02 11.62
C MET A 288 0.15 15.47 12.81
N ALA A 289 1.46 15.18 12.80
CA ALA A 289 2.35 15.63 13.87
C ALA A 289 2.40 17.17 13.98
N GLN A 290 2.38 17.87 12.84
CA GLN A 290 2.33 19.34 12.81
C GLN A 290 0.98 19.88 13.26
N GLU A 291 -0.14 19.30 12.82
CA GLU A 291 -1.49 19.72 13.21
C GLU A 291 -1.76 19.51 14.70
N LEU A 292 -1.23 18.44 15.28
CA LEU A 292 -1.35 18.15 16.71
C LEU A 292 -0.34 18.91 17.59
N GLY A 293 0.63 19.61 16.97
CA GLY A 293 1.65 20.37 17.68
C GLY A 293 2.53 19.49 18.60
N ILE A 294 2.79 18.24 18.21
CA ILE A 294 3.67 17.35 19.01
C ILE A 294 5.14 17.71 18.78
N ASP A 295 5.95 17.61 19.85
CA ASP A 295 7.36 18.09 19.88
C ASP A 295 8.29 17.29 18.96
N TYR A 296 7.88 16.13 18.48
CA TYR A 296 8.71 15.27 17.63
C TYR A 296 7.88 14.49 16.60
N TYR A 297 8.49 14.18 15.47
CA TYR A 297 7.87 13.29 14.49
C TYR A 297 8.02 11.82 14.91
N PRO A 298 6.93 11.01 14.88
CA PRO A 298 6.99 9.59 15.22
C PRO A 298 7.74 8.75 14.17
N VAL A 299 7.96 9.33 12.98
CA VAL A 299 8.66 8.74 11.86
C VAL A 299 9.96 9.48 11.55
N PHE A 300 10.89 8.84 10.85
CA PHE A 300 12.08 9.49 10.35
C PHE A 300 11.71 10.51 9.26
N THR A 301 12.27 11.71 9.36
CA THR A 301 12.02 12.82 8.41
C THR A 301 12.94 12.79 7.20
N ARG A 302 14.03 12.01 7.27
CA ARG A 302 14.98 11.81 6.16
C ARG A 302 14.89 10.37 5.67
N LYS A 303 14.76 10.20 4.34
CA LYS A 303 14.66 8.88 3.71
C LYS A 303 15.86 7.98 4.04
N SER A 304 17.07 8.52 4.06
CA SER A 304 18.30 7.78 4.42
C SER A 304 18.22 7.12 5.79
N LEU A 305 17.61 7.78 6.78
CA LEU A 305 17.40 7.19 8.10
C LEU A 305 16.37 6.06 8.07
N THR A 306 15.33 6.17 7.24
CA THR A 306 14.40 5.08 6.99
C THR A 306 15.08 3.88 6.34
N ASP A 307 15.98 4.12 5.37
CA ASP A 307 16.73 3.05 4.70
C ASP A 307 17.65 2.31 5.69
N ILE A 308 18.36 3.04 6.55
CA ILE A 308 19.20 2.46 7.62
C ILE A 308 18.34 1.68 8.63
N SER A 309 17.23 2.24 9.07
CA SER A 309 16.30 1.57 9.97
C SER A 309 15.75 0.28 9.36
N TRP A 310 15.40 0.30 8.07
CA TRP A 310 14.90 -0.88 7.36
C TRP A 310 15.96 -1.98 7.29
N MET A 311 17.22 -1.64 6.97
CA MET A 311 18.34 -2.59 6.96
C MET A 311 18.59 -3.17 8.37
N ALA A 312 18.59 -2.34 9.40
CA ALA A 312 18.77 -2.78 10.78
C ALA A 312 17.63 -3.72 11.21
N CYS A 313 16.38 -3.39 10.88
CA CYS A 313 15.22 -4.26 11.12
C CYS A 313 15.34 -5.60 10.37
N ALA A 314 15.81 -5.58 9.11
CA ALA A 314 16.00 -6.78 8.32
C ALA A 314 17.06 -7.72 8.93
N LEU A 315 18.21 -7.20 9.32
CA LEU A 315 19.24 -7.99 10.01
C LEU A 315 18.70 -8.58 11.31
N LYS A 316 17.94 -7.81 12.07
CA LYS A 316 17.31 -8.29 13.29
C LYS A 316 16.34 -9.43 13.05
N LEU A 317 15.48 -9.33 12.04
CA LEU A 317 14.55 -10.40 11.65
C LEU A 317 15.29 -11.69 11.28
N PHE A 318 16.46 -11.60 10.63
CA PHE A 318 17.29 -12.76 10.33
C PHE A 318 17.86 -13.47 11.57
N THR A 319 17.93 -12.81 12.72
CA THR A 319 18.36 -13.45 13.98
C THR A 319 17.21 -14.14 14.75
N MET A 320 15.96 -14.01 14.29
CA MET A 320 14.75 -14.45 15.01
C MET A 320 13.94 -15.50 14.23
N GLN A 321 14.56 -16.24 13.33
CA GLN A 321 13.86 -17.16 12.39
C GLN A 321 13.18 -18.37 13.05
N ASP A 322 13.52 -18.69 14.29
CA ASP A 322 12.80 -19.74 15.04
C ASP A 322 11.34 -19.36 15.33
N ASN A 323 11.04 -18.06 15.42
CA ASN A 323 9.74 -17.52 15.82
C ASN A 323 9.15 -16.55 14.80
N ILE A 324 9.94 -16.10 13.84
CA ILE A 324 9.53 -15.11 12.84
C ILE A 324 9.89 -15.59 11.44
N PHE A 325 8.93 -15.57 10.51
CA PHE A 325 9.20 -15.70 9.09
C PHE A 325 9.27 -14.31 8.44
N PRO A 326 10.46 -13.85 7.99
CA PRO A 326 10.64 -12.53 7.41
C PRO A 326 10.06 -12.43 6.00
N GLN A 327 9.36 -11.32 5.72
CA GLN A 327 8.81 -10.98 4.42
C GLN A 327 9.27 -9.56 4.05
N PHE A 328 10.14 -9.40 3.06
CA PHE A 328 10.76 -8.12 2.73
C PHE A 328 10.01 -7.41 1.60
N ALA A 329 9.19 -6.42 1.95
CA ALA A 329 8.42 -5.61 1.01
C ALA A 329 9.24 -4.41 0.53
N THR A 330 9.77 -4.50 -0.70
CA THR A 330 10.60 -3.43 -1.27
C THR A 330 10.64 -3.46 -2.80
N HIS A 331 10.66 -2.28 -3.44
CA HIS A 331 10.86 -2.07 -4.88
C HIS A 331 12.23 -1.43 -5.18
N ASN A 332 13.13 -1.45 -4.21
CA ASN A 332 14.42 -0.80 -4.31
C ASN A 332 15.52 -1.85 -4.51
N ALA A 333 16.25 -1.77 -5.65
CA ALA A 333 17.29 -2.74 -6.00
C ALA A 333 18.41 -2.84 -4.96
N HIS A 334 18.84 -1.71 -4.36
CA HIS A 334 19.83 -1.72 -3.29
C HIS A 334 19.34 -2.48 -2.05
N SER A 335 18.07 -2.32 -1.68
CA SER A 335 17.47 -3.07 -0.57
C SER A 335 17.38 -4.56 -0.87
N ILE A 336 17.08 -4.94 -2.13
CA ILE A 336 17.06 -6.35 -2.58
C ILE A 336 18.45 -6.95 -2.49
N ALA A 337 19.46 -6.30 -3.10
CA ALA A 337 20.85 -6.76 -3.04
C ALA A 337 21.37 -6.91 -1.60
N PHE A 338 20.98 -6.00 -0.70
CA PHE A 338 21.30 -6.11 0.71
C PHE A 338 20.70 -7.38 1.35
N ILE A 339 19.43 -7.68 1.08
CA ILE A 339 18.77 -8.89 1.60
C ILE A 339 19.41 -10.16 0.99
N GLU A 340 19.71 -10.16 -0.30
CA GLU A 340 20.37 -11.30 -0.97
C GLU A 340 21.74 -11.58 -0.34
N GLU A 341 22.51 -10.54 -0.03
CA GLU A 341 23.86 -10.71 0.56
C GLU A 341 23.78 -11.26 1.98
N PHE A 342 22.92 -10.72 2.84
CA PHE A 342 22.85 -11.12 4.25
C PHE A 342 21.89 -12.29 4.53
N GLY A 343 21.07 -12.66 3.56
CA GLY A 343 20.07 -13.72 3.66
C GLY A 343 20.44 -15.05 3.02
N LYS A 344 21.70 -15.26 2.56
CA LYS A 344 22.13 -16.42 1.76
C LYS A 344 21.71 -17.78 2.32
N ASP A 345 21.77 -17.97 3.64
CA ASP A 345 21.40 -19.24 4.30
C ASP A 345 20.14 -19.08 5.19
N LYS A 346 19.27 -18.13 4.85
CA LYS A 346 18.09 -17.77 5.64
C LYS A 346 16.81 -18.08 4.89
N GLN A 347 15.74 -18.34 5.65
CA GLN A 347 14.40 -18.50 5.11
C GLN A 347 13.66 -17.18 5.14
N PHE A 348 13.19 -16.71 3.99
CA PHE A 348 12.42 -15.48 3.85
C PHE A 348 11.75 -15.43 2.47
N GLU A 349 10.90 -14.44 2.25
CA GLU A 349 10.37 -14.11 0.94
C GLU A 349 10.53 -12.63 0.62
N PHE A 350 10.59 -12.30 -0.68
CA PHE A 350 10.39 -10.94 -1.14
C PHE A 350 8.91 -10.64 -1.37
N GLN A 351 8.52 -9.38 -1.22
CA GLN A 351 7.17 -8.93 -1.55
C GLN A 351 7.21 -7.69 -2.46
N LEU A 352 6.42 -7.72 -3.52
CA LEU A 352 6.23 -6.61 -4.46
C LEU A 352 4.77 -6.19 -4.49
N VAL A 353 4.52 -4.90 -4.66
CA VAL A 353 3.18 -4.40 -4.94
C VAL A 353 2.89 -4.55 -6.43
N TYR A 354 1.73 -5.08 -6.78
CA TYR A 354 1.27 -5.20 -8.15
C TYR A 354 1.34 -3.86 -8.90
N GLY A 355 1.85 -3.87 -10.12
CA GLY A 355 1.95 -2.69 -10.98
C GLY A 355 3.12 -1.75 -10.70
N MET A 356 3.91 -1.97 -9.63
CA MET A 356 4.99 -1.05 -9.26
C MET A 356 6.40 -1.49 -9.66
N ALA A 357 6.65 -2.76 -9.88
CA ALA A 357 8.02 -3.27 -10.02
C ALA A 357 8.13 -4.43 -11.03
N GLU A 358 7.59 -4.25 -12.22
CA GLU A 358 7.58 -5.30 -13.23
C GLU A 358 8.97 -5.79 -13.65
N GLN A 359 9.96 -4.89 -13.72
CA GLN A 359 11.35 -5.27 -14.05
C GLN A 359 11.98 -6.11 -12.94
N ILE A 360 11.72 -5.75 -11.67
CA ILE A 360 12.20 -6.51 -10.51
C ILE A 360 11.51 -7.87 -10.45
N ASN A 361 10.21 -7.94 -10.73
CA ASN A 361 9.51 -9.21 -10.84
C ASN A 361 10.09 -10.09 -11.96
N GLY A 362 10.44 -9.47 -13.09
CA GLY A 362 11.15 -10.15 -14.18
C GLY A 362 12.48 -10.75 -13.72
N TYR A 363 13.26 -10.01 -12.93
CA TYR A 363 14.49 -10.50 -12.32
C TYR A 363 14.24 -11.72 -11.42
N PHE A 364 13.28 -11.66 -10.49
CA PHE A 364 12.95 -12.79 -9.62
C PHE A 364 12.47 -14.02 -10.39
N ASN A 365 11.70 -13.83 -11.46
CA ASN A 365 11.21 -14.93 -12.29
C ASN A 365 12.29 -15.65 -13.10
N GLN A 366 13.46 -15.04 -13.26
CA GLN A 366 14.63 -15.65 -13.92
C GLN A 366 15.50 -16.46 -12.95
N GLN A 367 15.31 -16.33 -11.64
CA GLN A 367 16.08 -17.06 -10.63
C GLN A 367 15.64 -18.52 -10.53
N ASP A 368 16.50 -19.37 -10.01
CA ASP A 368 16.18 -20.78 -9.76
C ASP A 368 15.12 -20.90 -8.68
N LYS A 369 14.00 -21.49 -9.01
CA LYS A 369 12.82 -21.66 -8.13
C LYS A 369 13.07 -22.50 -6.89
N ASN A 370 14.08 -23.37 -6.92
CA ASN A 370 14.35 -24.32 -5.85
C ASN A 370 15.31 -23.75 -4.81
N THR A 371 16.14 -22.79 -5.20
CA THR A 371 17.21 -22.25 -4.36
C THR A 371 17.01 -20.78 -4.01
N TYR A 372 16.25 -20.04 -4.84
CA TYR A 372 16.03 -18.62 -4.63
C TYR A 372 14.73 -18.37 -3.83
N PRO A 373 14.72 -17.37 -2.92
CA PRO A 373 13.54 -17.03 -2.13
C PRO A 373 12.33 -16.71 -2.99
N LYS A 374 11.14 -17.11 -2.53
CA LYS A 374 9.89 -16.82 -3.24
C LYS A 374 9.63 -15.31 -3.28
N CYS A 375 8.93 -14.88 -4.33
CA CYS A 375 8.42 -13.52 -4.45
C CYS A 375 6.90 -13.56 -4.38
N ARG A 376 6.33 -12.84 -3.41
CA ARG A 376 4.88 -12.69 -3.23
C ARG A 376 4.42 -11.34 -3.77
N ILE A 377 3.38 -11.35 -4.59
CA ILE A 377 2.74 -10.14 -5.11
C ILE A 377 1.63 -9.72 -4.14
N TYR A 378 1.74 -8.52 -3.60
CA TYR A 378 0.64 -7.86 -2.92
C TYR A 378 -0.35 -7.39 -3.99
N ALA A 379 -1.51 -8.05 -4.06
CA ALA A 379 -2.45 -7.96 -5.16
C ALA A 379 -3.76 -7.29 -4.72
N PRO A 380 -3.95 -5.99 -4.97
CA PRO A 380 -5.20 -5.31 -4.68
C PRO A 380 -6.34 -5.81 -5.56
N VAL A 381 -7.45 -6.18 -4.93
CA VAL A 381 -8.64 -6.71 -5.59
C VAL A 381 -9.87 -5.93 -5.16
N GLY A 382 -10.67 -5.48 -6.10
CA GLY A 382 -11.92 -4.80 -5.80
C GLY A 382 -12.34 -3.77 -6.84
N ALA A 383 -13.50 -3.16 -6.58
CA ALA A 383 -14.08 -2.16 -7.45
C ALA A 383 -13.34 -0.81 -7.37
N TYR A 384 -13.48 -0.02 -8.41
CA TYR A 384 -12.76 1.27 -8.53
C TYR A 384 -13.19 2.32 -7.51
N GLU A 385 -14.39 2.20 -6.96
CA GLU A 385 -14.91 3.13 -5.95
C GLU A 385 -14.11 3.08 -4.64
N ASP A 386 -13.58 1.92 -4.30
CA ASP A 386 -12.80 1.69 -3.07
C ASP A 386 -11.27 1.87 -3.26
N LEU A 387 -10.85 2.15 -4.51
CA LEU A 387 -9.44 2.22 -4.89
C LEU A 387 -8.72 3.51 -4.46
N LEU A 388 -9.43 4.61 -4.32
CA LEU A 388 -8.83 5.94 -4.29
C LEU A 388 -7.77 6.14 -3.18
N PRO A 389 -7.99 5.76 -1.91
CA PRO A 389 -6.97 5.90 -0.87
C PRO A 389 -5.71 5.10 -1.18
N TYR A 390 -5.87 3.91 -1.76
CA TYR A 390 -4.76 3.06 -2.19
C TYR A 390 -3.95 3.71 -3.32
N LEU A 391 -4.63 4.19 -4.36
CA LEU A 391 -4.03 4.85 -5.52
C LEU A 391 -3.25 6.09 -5.12
N MET A 392 -3.80 6.90 -4.20
CA MET A 392 -3.14 8.09 -3.67
C MET A 392 -1.76 7.77 -3.10
N ARG A 393 -1.66 6.78 -2.24
CA ARG A 393 -0.38 6.38 -1.64
C ARG A 393 0.62 5.91 -2.70
N ARG A 394 0.17 5.16 -3.70
CA ARG A 394 1.05 4.68 -4.80
C ARG A 394 1.54 5.82 -5.69
N LEU A 395 0.69 6.79 -6.01
CA LEU A 395 1.09 7.95 -6.80
C LEU A 395 2.07 8.86 -6.04
N LEU A 396 1.87 9.06 -4.74
CA LEU A 396 2.80 9.81 -3.89
C LEU A 396 4.15 9.08 -3.76
N GLU A 397 4.14 7.77 -3.58
CA GLU A 397 5.35 6.94 -3.53
C GLU A 397 6.15 7.00 -4.83
N ASN A 398 5.48 6.89 -5.99
CA ASN A 398 6.12 6.98 -7.31
C ASN A 398 6.56 8.41 -7.65
N GLY A 399 5.86 9.42 -7.16
CA GLY A 399 6.17 10.83 -7.39
C GLY A 399 7.24 11.40 -6.46
N ALA A 400 7.68 10.66 -5.44
CA ALA A 400 8.71 11.15 -4.51
C ALA A 400 10.06 11.30 -5.23
N ASN A 401 10.68 12.49 -5.13
CA ASN A 401 12.01 12.81 -5.71
C ASN A 401 13.14 11.89 -5.22
N THR A 402 12.86 11.06 -4.24
CA THR A 402 13.78 10.08 -3.65
C THR A 402 13.57 8.68 -4.18
N SER A 403 12.68 8.47 -5.16
CA SER A 403 12.53 7.15 -5.77
C SER A 403 13.80 6.79 -6.56
N PHE A 404 14.16 5.51 -6.57
CA PHE A 404 15.34 5.01 -7.30
C PHE A 404 15.28 5.40 -8.78
N ILE A 405 14.11 5.38 -9.42
CA ILE A 405 13.93 5.78 -10.82
C ILE A 405 14.25 7.27 -11.03
N ASN A 406 13.85 8.14 -10.08
CA ASN A 406 14.16 9.57 -10.16
C ASN A 406 15.67 9.83 -9.95
N LYS A 407 16.34 9.03 -9.11
CA LYS A 407 17.79 9.10 -8.94
C LYS A 407 18.55 8.66 -10.21
N LEU A 408 18.12 7.58 -10.86
CA LEU A 408 18.72 7.14 -12.13
C LEU A 408 18.57 8.15 -13.26
N ASN A 409 17.54 8.97 -13.23
CA ASN A 409 17.27 9.99 -14.24
C ASN A 409 17.81 11.39 -13.85
N ASP A 410 18.43 11.54 -12.68
CA ASP A 410 19.04 12.80 -12.26
C ASP A 410 20.40 12.98 -12.92
N PRO A 411 20.56 13.91 -13.87
CA PRO A 411 21.83 14.13 -14.57
C PRO A 411 22.94 14.67 -13.66
N LYS A 412 22.64 15.02 -12.42
CA LYS A 412 23.60 15.52 -11.42
C LYS A 412 24.21 14.44 -10.56
N LEU A 413 23.65 13.20 -10.60
CA LEU A 413 24.20 12.07 -9.85
C LEU A 413 25.14 11.24 -10.74
N THR A 414 26.29 10.91 -10.23
CA THR A 414 27.22 9.97 -10.89
C THR A 414 26.80 8.52 -10.60
N ILE A 415 27.29 7.56 -11.41
CA ILE A 415 26.98 6.12 -11.23
C ILE A 415 27.51 5.60 -9.89
N GLU A 416 28.44 6.33 -9.27
CA GLU A 416 29.10 5.99 -8.00
C GLU A 416 28.34 6.55 -6.77
N GLU A 417 27.43 7.51 -6.95
CA GLU A 417 26.55 8.08 -5.93
C GLU A 417 25.14 7.44 -5.96
#